data_dcc4053703e60350a965331f29357ea2
#
_entry.id   dcc4053703e60350a965331f29357ea2
#
_cell.length_a   1.000
_cell.length_b   1.000
_cell.length_c   1.000
_cell.angle_alpha   90.00
_cell.angle_beta   90.00
_cell.angle_gamma   90.00
#
_symmetry.space_group_name_H-M   'P 1'
#
loop_
_entity.id
_entity.type
_entity.pdbx_description
1 polymer ?
#
loop_
_entity_poly.entity_id
_entity_poly.type
_entity_poly.pdbx_seq_one_letter_code
_entity_poly.pdbx_strand_id
1 'polypeptide(L)'
;MSDLILEVGGVGYPAHRLILCASSEVFQVMLMNREWSEWRESRIILQETPTGASVFPHFLKYFYTGQIRISHQTVLPVLSLADKYNVKDLVTLCLSYMSQHIAQAAKRGQLIAWMQYTMACGHNDVAKACQNFVKWNMEWVVDSELAELEDDTLLLLLQHSDLVLHNEMTLYQFVVRWLNKQKERLNTSDLSESELKAHWDSLVTTVFSHVRFPMMCPNQLAKLLLCPLTQEHKEFFMERMAIAMSYQSGQYERIAEVQETESGRMLFTPRLYTEDTWGLVLAVDNFHSLPCYHTRTFIFSTRPSIDDVAADKLTEWTVDLYPKGVWFRKSMLIVWAATYDVPEVVLRTVRISITCQNCPEQQDNNYEYCEYNEPDVRVKIGILVWGVQNGVEHVASVVERVHRFSAQNRRCPKCSDICDPPEPKHLLGPNRDQLRIQVVIVPLTDFCHVGASETIG
;
A
#
# COMPACT_ATOMS: atom_id res chain seq x y z
N MET A 1 -4.39 30.73 -41.78
CA MET A 1 -3.46 29.83 -42.47
C MET A 1 -2.45 29.37 -41.41
N SER A 2 -2.16 28.08 -41.34
CA SER A 2 -1.13 27.56 -40.43
C SER A 2 0.23 28.05 -40.84
N ASP A 3 1.09 28.40 -39.90
CA ASP A 3 2.48 28.88 -40.10
C ASP A 3 3.51 27.79 -39.79
N LEU A 4 3.04 26.60 -39.36
CA LEU A 4 3.86 25.46 -38.97
C LEU A 4 3.15 24.13 -39.29
N ILE A 5 3.94 23.11 -39.66
CA ILE A 5 3.50 21.72 -39.76
C ILE A 5 4.31 20.89 -38.75
N LEU A 6 3.64 20.24 -37.82
CA LEU A 6 4.23 19.24 -36.91
C LEU A 6 4.07 17.85 -37.53
N GLU A 7 5.14 17.14 -37.73
CA GLU A 7 5.12 15.77 -38.24
C GLU A 7 5.35 14.78 -37.09
N VAL A 8 4.37 13.89 -36.86
CA VAL A 8 4.42 12.87 -35.83
C VAL A 8 4.02 11.52 -36.42
N GLY A 9 4.89 10.52 -36.30
CA GLY A 9 4.63 9.19 -36.86
C GLY A 9 4.37 9.19 -38.37
N GLY A 10 5.01 10.13 -39.13
CA GLY A 10 4.83 10.29 -40.58
C GLY A 10 3.55 11.06 -40.97
N VAL A 11 2.74 11.54 -40.02
CA VAL A 11 1.54 12.33 -40.28
C VAL A 11 1.81 13.81 -39.99
N GLY A 12 1.49 14.69 -40.96
CA GLY A 12 1.67 16.14 -40.82
C GLY A 12 0.42 16.83 -40.24
N TYR A 13 0.59 17.57 -39.15
CA TYR A 13 -0.45 18.32 -38.46
C TYR A 13 -0.21 19.83 -38.63
N PRO A 14 -1.08 20.56 -39.34
CA PRO A 14 -0.97 22.01 -39.43
C PRO A 14 -1.25 22.66 -38.07
N ALA A 15 -0.36 23.58 -37.66
CA ALA A 15 -0.42 24.23 -36.36
C ALA A 15 -0.05 25.73 -36.47
N HIS A 16 -0.15 26.45 -35.32
CA HIS A 16 0.20 27.85 -35.19
C HIS A 16 1.19 28.04 -34.06
N ARG A 17 2.34 28.60 -34.31
CA ARG A 17 3.42 28.85 -33.33
C ARG A 17 2.88 29.58 -32.10
N LEU A 18 2.13 30.65 -32.31
CA LEU A 18 1.60 31.46 -31.23
C LEU A 18 0.73 30.62 -30.25
N ILE A 19 -0.12 29.74 -30.78
CA ILE A 19 -1.01 28.90 -29.97
C ILE A 19 -0.25 27.85 -29.18
N LEU A 20 0.75 27.21 -29.81
CA LEU A 20 1.59 26.22 -29.12
C LEU A 20 2.42 26.86 -28.02
N CYS A 21 3.05 28.02 -28.30
CA CYS A 21 3.89 28.73 -27.35
C CYS A 21 3.11 29.32 -26.18
N ALA A 22 1.82 29.59 -26.35
CA ALA A 22 0.98 30.16 -25.29
C ALA A 22 0.76 29.17 -24.10
N SER A 23 0.80 27.86 -24.37
CA SER A 23 0.46 26.82 -23.37
C SER A 23 1.61 25.84 -23.11
N SER A 24 2.75 25.96 -23.79
CA SER A 24 3.89 25.05 -23.64
C SER A 24 5.21 25.82 -23.60
N GLU A 25 5.91 25.71 -22.48
CA GLU A 25 7.25 26.30 -22.35
C GLU A 25 8.26 25.66 -23.31
N VAL A 26 8.13 24.36 -23.57
CA VAL A 26 9.00 23.65 -24.52
C VAL A 26 8.79 24.16 -25.94
N PHE A 27 7.55 24.29 -26.40
CA PHE A 27 7.29 24.88 -27.70
C PHE A 27 7.71 26.37 -27.78
N GLN A 28 7.57 27.09 -26.67
CA GLN A 28 8.05 28.48 -26.60
C GLN A 28 9.56 28.56 -26.86
N VAL A 29 10.35 27.73 -26.15
CA VAL A 29 11.81 27.70 -26.34
C VAL A 29 12.16 27.22 -27.74
N MET A 30 11.57 26.11 -28.20
CA MET A 30 11.88 25.50 -29.47
C MET A 30 11.53 26.38 -30.68
N LEU A 31 10.39 27.08 -30.61
CA LEU A 31 9.84 27.83 -31.77
C LEU A 31 10.14 29.32 -31.76
N MET A 32 10.53 29.91 -30.61
CA MET A 32 10.79 31.35 -30.50
C MET A 32 12.26 31.71 -30.22
N ASN A 33 13.06 30.76 -29.74
CA ASN A 33 14.49 31.01 -29.52
C ASN A 33 15.26 30.85 -30.82
N ARG A 34 15.99 31.92 -31.24
CA ARG A 34 16.76 31.98 -32.47
C ARG A 34 17.96 31.03 -32.50
N GLU A 35 18.37 30.53 -31.39
CA GLU A 35 19.49 29.58 -31.26
C GLU A 35 19.10 28.15 -31.67
N TRP A 36 17.81 27.88 -31.74
CA TRP A 36 17.29 26.56 -32.14
C TRP A 36 17.02 26.51 -33.64
N SER A 37 17.35 25.39 -34.29
CA SER A 37 17.16 25.17 -35.73
C SER A 37 15.71 25.29 -36.15
N GLU A 38 14.79 24.80 -35.29
CA GLU A 38 13.35 24.77 -35.52
C GLU A 38 12.68 26.14 -35.57
N TRP A 39 13.40 27.21 -35.09
CA TRP A 39 12.88 28.57 -35.18
C TRP A 39 12.57 29.01 -36.62
N ARG A 40 13.35 28.56 -37.62
CA ARG A 40 13.20 28.93 -39.04
C ARG A 40 12.39 27.93 -39.86
N GLU A 41 12.17 26.72 -39.33
CA GLU A 41 11.55 25.65 -40.08
C GLU A 41 10.04 25.75 -40.11
N SER A 42 9.43 25.56 -41.28
CA SER A 42 7.98 25.48 -41.45
C SER A 42 7.45 24.06 -41.22
N ARG A 43 8.33 23.06 -41.12
CA ARG A 43 8.01 21.66 -40.85
C ARG A 43 8.95 21.09 -39.81
N ILE A 44 8.43 20.59 -38.73
CA ILE A 44 9.19 20.06 -37.59
C ILE A 44 8.77 18.60 -37.34
N ILE A 45 9.77 17.72 -37.32
CA ILE A 45 9.55 16.29 -37.04
C ILE A 45 9.69 16.09 -35.52
N LEU A 46 8.61 15.61 -34.88
CA LEU A 46 8.57 15.26 -33.47
C LEU A 46 8.67 13.75 -33.34
N GLN A 47 9.69 13.29 -32.62
CA GLN A 47 9.84 11.85 -32.33
C GLN A 47 8.99 11.49 -31.12
N GLU A 48 7.95 10.68 -31.35
CA GLU A 48 7.04 10.20 -30.32
C GLU A 48 6.96 8.68 -30.31
N THR A 49 6.60 8.14 -29.14
CA THR A 49 6.30 6.71 -29.03
C THR A 49 5.04 6.38 -29.87
N PRO A 50 4.86 5.14 -30.33
CA PRO A 50 3.66 4.76 -31.07
C PRO A 50 2.34 5.11 -30.32
N THR A 51 2.32 4.94 -28.99
CA THR A 51 1.19 5.29 -28.14
C THR A 51 0.98 6.82 -28.05
N GLY A 52 2.07 7.59 -27.91
CA GLY A 52 2.05 9.06 -27.95
C GLY A 52 1.55 9.59 -29.30
N ALA A 53 2.06 9.04 -30.40
CA ALA A 53 1.63 9.42 -31.76
C ALA A 53 0.12 9.16 -31.98
N SER A 54 -0.42 8.08 -31.42
CA SER A 54 -1.85 7.75 -31.55
C SER A 54 -2.77 8.77 -30.87
N VAL A 55 -2.34 9.40 -29.77
CA VAL A 55 -3.13 10.41 -29.02
C VAL A 55 -2.75 11.84 -29.40
N PHE A 56 -1.70 12.03 -30.19
CA PHE A 56 -1.20 13.36 -30.58
C PHE A 56 -2.26 14.29 -31.21
N PRO A 57 -3.20 13.81 -32.06
CA PRO A 57 -4.27 14.67 -32.60
C PRO A 57 -5.15 15.26 -31.50
N HIS A 58 -5.43 14.50 -30.44
CA HIS A 58 -6.22 14.95 -29.31
C HIS A 58 -5.44 15.93 -28.43
N PHE A 59 -4.14 15.64 -28.25
CA PHE A 59 -3.20 16.52 -27.56
C PHE A 59 -3.09 17.87 -28.29
N LEU A 60 -2.88 17.87 -29.61
CA LEU A 60 -2.82 19.09 -30.40
C LEU A 60 -4.13 19.88 -30.36
N LYS A 61 -5.29 19.19 -30.45
CA LYS A 61 -6.61 19.82 -30.35
C LYS A 61 -6.80 20.55 -29.02
N TYR A 62 -6.22 20.02 -27.92
CA TYR A 62 -6.29 20.65 -26.60
C TYR A 62 -5.75 22.07 -26.61
N PHE A 63 -4.65 22.37 -27.32
CA PHE A 63 -4.10 23.73 -27.44
C PHE A 63 -5.08 24.75 -28.02
N TYR A 64 -5.98 24.30 -28.87
CA TYR A 64 -6.98 25.17 -29.55
C TYR A 64 -8.29 25.27 -28.78
N THR A 65 -8.67 24.26 -28.04
CA THR A 65 -10.01 24.16 -27.45
C THR A 65 -10.01 24.23 -25.92
N GLY A 66 -8.86 23.99 -25.28
CA GLY A 66 -8.77 23.79 -23.83
C GLY A 66 -9.49 22.53 -23.33
N GLN A 67 -9.98 21.67 -24.24
CA GLN A 67 -10.78 20.50 -23.89
C GLN A 67 -10.17 19.23 -24.47
N ILE A 68 -10.12 18.17 -23.62
CA ILE A 68 -9.67 16.84 -24.00
C ILE A 68 -10.52 15.79 -23.30
N ARG A 69 -10.82 14.70 -24.00
CA ARG A 69 -11.44 13.52 -23.37
C ARG A 69 -10.36 12.57 -22.91
N ILE A 70 -10.29 12.35 -21.62
CA ILE A 70 -9.35 11.42 -20.99
C ILE A 70 -10.09 10.13 -20.65
N SER A 71 -9.46 9.01 -20.93
CA SER A 71 -9.89 7.68 -20.54
C SER A 71 -8.72 6.93 -19.90
N HIS A 72 -9.01 5.81 -19.25
CA HIS A 72 -7.96 4.97 -18.65
C HIS A 72 -6.92 4.49 -19.68
N GLN A 73 -7.27 4.33 -20.97
CA GLN A 73 -6.34 3.93 -22.02
C GLN A 73 -5.48 5.09 -22.54
N THR A 74 -6.03 6.31 -22.49
CA THR A 74 -5.39 7.50 -23.09
C THR A 74 -4.68 8.38 -22.07
N VAL A 75 -4.97 8.25 -20.77
CA VAL A 75 -4.43 9.15 -19.74
C VAL A 75 -2.91 9.10 -19.69
N LEU A 76 -2.29 7.92 -19.71
CA LEU A 76 -0.85 7.76 -19.59
C LEU A 76 -0.11 8.34 -20.81
N PRO A 77 -0.44 7.99 -22.08
CA PRO A 77 0.20 8.60 -23.23
C PRO A 77 -0.09 10.12 -23.36
N VAL A 78 -1.25 10.61 -22.93
CA VAL A 78 -1.53 12.06 -22.90
C VAL A 78 -0.69 12.74 -21.82
N LEU A 79 -0.55 12.15 -20.63
CA LEU A 79 0.31 12.67 -19.56
C LEU A 79 1.77 12.71 -20.02
N SER A 80 2.26 11.67 -20.68
CA SER A 80 3.62 11.62 -21.22
C SER A 80 3.90 12.75 -22.22
N LEU A 81 2.94 13.06 -23.10
CA LEU A 81 3.05 14.22 -23.99
C LEU A 81 2.99 15.54 -23.21
N ALA A 82 2.11 15.64 -22.23
CA ALA A 82 1.94 16.85 -21.42
C ALA A 82 3.21 17.17 -20.59
N ASP A 83 3.86 16.15 -20.03
CA ASP A 83 5.14 16.28 -19.33
C ASP A 83 6.26 16.66 -20.29
N LYS A 84 6.39 15.95 -21.43
CA LYS A 84 7.42 16.20 -22.45
C LYS A 84 7.38 17.64 -22.99
N TYR A 85 6.16 18.15 -23.23
CA TYR A 85 5.97 19.50 -23.76
C TYR A 85 5.66 20.54 -22.67
N ASN A 86 5.75 20.17 -21.40
CA ASN A 86 5.48 21.00 -20.21
C ASN A 86 4.16 21.80 -20.31
N VAL A 87 3.06 21.06 -20.51
CA VAL A 87 1.70 21.62 -20.56
C VAL A 87 1.03 21.42 -19.19
N LYS A 88 1.32 22.33 -18.24
CA LYS A 88 1.00 22.19 -16.81
C LYS A 88 -0.47 21.92 -16.51
N ASP A 89 -1.39 22.60 -17.17
CA ASP A 89 -2.83 22.43 -16.95
C ASP A 89 -3.30 21.03 -17.38
N LEU A 90 -2.72 20.51 -18.45
CA LEU A 90 -3.04 19.17 -18.94
C LEU A 90 -2.45 18.09 -18.03
N VAL A 91 -1.25 18.30 -17.51
CA VAL A 91 -0.64 17.43 -16.46
C VAL A 91 -1.57 17.34 -15.26
N THR A 92 -2.01 18.48 -14.74
CA THR A 92 -2.93 18.54 -13.58
C THR A 92 -4.24 17.79 -13.84
N LEU A 93 -4.80 17.96 -15.05
CA LEU A 93 -6.03 17.28 -15.46
C LEU A 93 -5.84 15.74 -15.51
N CYS A 94 -4.72 15.27 -16.08
CA CYS A 94 -4.40 13.84 -16.14
C CYS A 94 -4.18 13.25 -14.75
N LEU A 95 -3.43 13.91 -13.89
CA LEU A 95 -3.17 13.45 -12.52
C LEU A 95 -4.45 13.41 -11.69
N SER A 96 -5.33 14.40 -11.83
CA SER A 96 -6.65 14.41 -11.18
C SER A 96 -7.51 13.22 -11.65
N TYR A 97 -7.51 12.94 -12.95
CA TYR A 97 -8.21 11.77 -13.48
C TYR A 97 -7.64 10.47 -12.91
N MET A 98 -6.31 10.31 -12.88
CA MET A 98 -5.66 9.12 -12.35
C MET A 98 -6.04 8.89 -10.88
N SER A 99 -5.94 9.92 -10.03
CA SER A 99 -6.30 9.84 -8.60
C SER A 99 -7.74 9.37 -8.37
N GLN A 100 -8.67 9.75 -9.25
CA GLN A 100 -10.08 9.37 -9.16
C GLN A 100 -10.40 7.98 -9.72
N HIS A 101 -9.44 7.32 -10.41
CA HIS A 101 -9.68 6.07 -11.14
C HIS A 101 -8.68 4.94 -10.82
N ILE A 102 -7.94 5.04 -9.71
CA ILE A 102 -6.90 4.06 -9.31
C ILE A 102 -7.47 2.64 -9.24
N ALA A 103 -8.60 2.45 -8.54
CA ALA A 103 -9.22 1.13 -8.39
C ALA A 103 -9.70 0.54 -9.73
N GLN A 104 -10.13 1.39 -10.67
CA GLN A 104 -10.47 0.95 -12.02
C GLN A 104 -9.23 0.59 -12.84
N ALA A 105 -8.14 1.35 -12.69
CA ALA A 105 -6.86 1.05 -13.34
C ALA A 105 -6.35 -0.34 -12.91
N ALA A 106 -6.40 -0.65 -11.61
CA ALA A 106 -6.06 -1.97 -11.09
C ALA A 106 -6.88 -3.09 -11.72
N LYS A 107 -8.21 -2.93 -11.76
CA LYS A 107 -9.10 -3.93 -12.38
C LYS A 107 -8.85 -4.15 -13.88
N ARG A 108 -8.26 -3.15 -14.56
CA ARG A 108 -8.00 -3.18 -16.01
C ARG A 108 -6.56 -3.49 -16.37
N GLY A 109 -5.71 -3.74 -15.38
CA GLY A 109 -4.30 -4.06 -15.59
C GLY A 109 -3.50 -2.87 -16.12
N GLN A 110 -3.64 -1.71 -15.49
CA GLN A 110 -2.92 -0.47 -15.88
C GLN A 110 -2.29 0.25 -14.68
N LEU A 111 -2.51 -0.26 -13.46
CA LEU A 111 -2.08 0.40 -12.23
C LEU A 111 -0.56 0.45 -12.11
N ILE A 112 0.12 -0.65 -12.44
CA ILE A 112 1.59 -0.75 -12.35
C ILE A 112 2.23 0.25 -13.31
N ALA A 113 1.77 0.33 -14.56
CA ALA A 113 2.27 1.30 -15.53
C ALA A 113 2.05 2.76 -15.04
N TRP A 114 0.88 3.05 -14.45
CA TRP A 114 0.62 4.37 -13.87
C TRP A 114 1.56 4.67 -12.71
N MET A 115 1.76 3.70 -11.81
CA MET A 115 2.64 3.84 -10.64
C MET A 115 4.08 4.11 -11.07
N GLN A 116 4.65 3.29 -11.94
CA GLN A 116 6.04 3.40 -12.38
C GLN A 116 6.28 4.72 -13.13
N TYR A 117 5.39 5.10 -14.04
CA TYR A 117 5.50 6.37 -14.75
C TYR A 117 5.46 7.56 -13.80
N THR A 118 4.48 7.62 -12.90
CA THR A 118 4.34 8.74 -11.96
C THR A 118 5.48 8.82 -10.96
N MET A 119 6.08 7.68 -10.56
CA MET A 119 7.30 7.65 -9.76
C MET A 119 8.49 8.21 -10.55
N ALA A 120 8.69 7.78 -11.78
CA ALA A 120 9.80 8.21 -12.62
C ALA A 120 9.74 9.71 -12.97
N CYS A 121 8.52 10.25 -13.18
CA CYS A 121 8.32 11.67 -13.52
C CYS A 121 8.16 12.59 -12.29
N GLY A 122 8.21 12.05 -11.05
CA GLY A 122 8.12 12.84 -9.82
C GLY A 122 6.73 13.34 -9.47
N HIS A 123 5.66 12.72 -9.99
CA HIS A 123 4.27 13.01 -9.62
C HIS A 123 3.90 12.31 -8.30
N ASN A 124 4.54 12.75 -7.21
CA ASN A 124 4.60 12.04 -5.93
C ASN A 124 3.23 11.71 -5.32
N ASP A 125 2.24 12.58 -5.44
CA ASP A 125 0.91 12.36 -4.82
C ASP A 125 0.19 11.18 -5.47
N VAL A 126 0.17 11.12 -6.81
CA VAL A 126 -0.46 10.02 -7.55
C VAL A 126 0.37 8.74 -7.42
N ALA A 127 1.70 8.85 -7.50
CA ALA A 127 2.61 7.73 -7.29
C ALA A 127 2.38 7.06 -5.93
N LYS A 128 2.32 7.86 -4.86
CA LYS A 128 2.04 7.38 -3.50
C LYS A 128 0.64 6.76 -3.38
N ALA A 129 -0.36 7.35 -4.03
CA ALA A 129 -1.73 6.82 -4.03
C ALA A 129 -1.80 5.46 -4.75
N CYS A 130 -1.13 5.32 -5.90
CA CYS A 130 -1.01 4.03 -6.62
C CYS A 130 -0.24 3.00 -5.78
N GLN A 131 0.88 3.38 -5.20
CA GLN A 131 1.70 2.52 -4.35
C GLN A 131 0.91 2.03 -3.12
N ASN A 132 0.19 2.92 -2.44
CA ASN A 132 -0.67 2.56 -1.32
C ASN A 132 -1.76 1.59 -1.75
N PHE A 133 -2.39 1.81 -2.91
CA PHE A 133 -3.38 0.88 -3.43
C PHE A 133 -2.80 -0.52 -3.65
N VAL A 134 -1.62 -0.63 -4.27
CA VAL A 134 -0.93 -1.92 -4.47
C VAL A 134 -0.59 -2.57 -3.14
N LYS A 135 -0.06 -1.82 -2.16
CA LYS A 135 0.28 -2.34 -0.84
C LYS A 135 -0.92 -2.91 -0.08
N TRP A 136 -2.06 -2.27 -0.20
CA TRP A 136 -3.25 -2.64 0.58
C TRP A 136 -4.21 -3.57 -0.17
N ASN A 137 -4.03 -3.72 -1.47
CA ASN A 137 -4.92 -4.49 -2.34
C ASN A 137 -4.12 -5.33 -3.36
N MET A 138 -3.05 -5.97 -2.93
CA MET A 138 -2.13 -6.70 -3.81
C MET A 138 -2.84 -7.81 -4.64
N GLU A 139 -3.93 -8.38 -4.11
CA GLU A 139 -4.73 -9.38 -4.81
C GLU A 139 -5.44 -8.85 -6.08
N TRP A 140 -5.58 -7.52 -6.20
CA TRP A 140 -6.16 -6.88 -7.39
C TRP A 140 -5.16 -6.73 -8.54
N VAL A 141 -3.86 -6.91 -8.29
CA VAL A 141 -2.84 -6.86 -9.34
C VAL A 141 -3.00 -8.08 -10.25
N VAL A 142 -3.41 -7.84 -11.49
CA VAL A 142 -3.65 -8.90 -12.47
C VAL A 142 -2.35 -9.43 -13.07
N ASP A 143 -2.35 -10.69 -13.50
CA ASP A 143 -1.15 -11.35 -13.99
C ASP A 143 -0.48 -10.66 -15.20
N SER A 144 -1.27 -9.94 -16.02
CA SER A 144 -0.71 -9.16 -17.14
C SER A 144 0.19 -8.00 -16.67
N GLU A 145 -0.12 -7.38 -15.52
CA GLU A 145 0.70 -6.31 -14.94
C GLU A 145 1.97 -6.82 -14.28
N LEU A 146 1.98 -8.09 -13.83
CA LEU A 146 3.17 -8.68 -13.22
C LEU A 146 4.36 -8.71 -14.19
N ALA A 147 4.10 -8.81 -15.50
CA ALA A 147 5.16 -8.76 -16.50
C ALA A 147 5.79 -7.36 -16.60
N GLU A 148 5.03 -6.31 -16.31
CA GLU A 148 5.47 -4.91 -16.40
C GLU A 148 6.11 -4.41 -15.09
N LEU A 149 5.88 -5.10 -13.97
CA LEU A 149 6.43 -4.73 -12.67
C LEU A 149 7.94 -4.95 -12.64
N GLU A 150 8.68 -3.85 -12.53
CA GLU A 150 10.15 -3.87 -12.44
C GLU A 150 10.61 -4.43 -11.09
N ASP A 151 11.77 -5.09 -11.09
CA ASP A 151 12.38 -5.72 -9.91
C ASP A 151 12.63 -4.71 -8.78
N ASP A 152 13.21 -3.55 -9.05
CA ASP A 152 13.43 -2.50 -8.05
C ASP A 152 12.13 -2.03 -7.40
N THR A 153 11.07 -1.89 -8.19
CA THR A 153 9.74 -1.49 -7.70
C THR A 153 9.13 -2.59 -6.83
N LEU A 154 9.27 -3.85 -7.22
CA LEU A 154 8.84 -4.98 -6.40
C LEU A 154 9.60 -5.03 -5.08
N LEU A 155 10.93 -4.89 -5.10
CA LEU A 155 11.76 -4.91 -3.89
C LEU A 155 11.37 -3.79 -2.92
N LEU A 156 11.10 -2.59 -3.42
CA LEU A 156 10.59 -1.49 -2.60
C LEU A 156 9.25 -1.86 -1.94
N LEU A 157 8.32 -2.47 -2.67
CA LEU A 157 7.05 -2.92 -2.12
C LEU A 157 7.24 -3.99 -1.04
N LEU A 158 8.11 -4.98 -1.27
CA LEU A 158 8.35 -6.09 -0.33
C LEU A 158 9.00 -5.66 0.99
N GLN A 159 9.70 -4.53 1.02
CA GLN A 159 10.30 -3.97 2.24
C GLN A 159 9.24 -3.41 3.20
N HIS A 160 8.08 -3.01 2.70
CA HIS A 160 7.04 -2.43 3.53
C HIS A 160 6.42 -3.42 4.54
N SER A 161 6.21 -2.95 5.78
CA SER A 161 5.54 -3.72 6.83
C SER A 161 4.03 -3.43 6.90
N ASP A 162 3.55 -2.39 6.21
CA ASP A 162 2.13 -2.02 6.07
C ASP A 162 1.43 -2.70 4.88
N LEU A 163 2.05 -3.74 4.29
CA LEU A 163 1.37 -4.59 3.31
C LEU A 163 0.18 -5.31 3.95
N VAL A 164 -0.96 -5.24 3.29
CA VAL A 164 -2.17 -5.97 3.67
C VAL A 164 -2.24 -7.26 2.87
N LEU A 165 -2.19 -8.38 3.55
CA LEU A 165 -2.12 -9.72 2.97
C LEU A 165 -3.03 -10.67 3.74
N HIS A 166 -3.56 -11.69 3.07
CA HIS A 166 -4.25 -12.75 3.82
C HIS A 166 -3.28 -13.43 4.81
N ASN A 167 -2.12 -13.86 4.31
CA ASN A 167 -0.98 -14.36 5.09
C ASN A 167 0.30 -14.27 4.25
N GLU A 168 1.46 -14.62 4.81
CA GLU A 168 2.74 -14.51 4.10
C GLU A 168 2.87 -15.51 2.93
N MET A 169 2.15 -16.64 2.99
CA MET A 169 2.09 -17.59 1.87
C MET A 169 1.44 -16.96 0.62
N THR A 170 0.48 -16.06 0.79
CA THR A 170 -0.12 -15.30 -0.33
C THR A 170 0.92 -14.44 -1.02
N LEU A 171 1.81 -13.80 -0.25
CA LEU A 171 2.93 -13.03 -0.81
C LEU A 171 3.93 -13.92 -1.53
N TYR A 172 4.29 -15.07 -0.94
CA TYR A 172 5.14 -16.05 -1.61
C TYR A 172 4.57 -16.46 -2.97
N GLN A 173 3.28 -16.76 -3.04
CA GLN A 173 2.61 -17.12 -4.31
C GLN A 173 2.61 -15.97 -5.30
N PHE A 174 2.42 -14.74 -4.86
CA PHE A 174 2.53 -13.56 -5.70
C PHE A 174 3.93 -13.43 -6.31
N VAL A 175 4.97 -13.56 -5.49
CA VAL A 175 6.38 -13.53 -5.93
C VAL A 175 6.66 -14.64 -6.94
N VAL A 176 6.17 -15.86 -6.71
CA VAL A 176 6.34 -16.98 -7.67
C VAL A 176 5.68 -16.66 -9.02
N ARG A 177 4.47 -16.10 -9.02
CA ARG A 177 3.79 -15.70 -10.26
C ARG A 177 4.59 -14.61 -11.00
N TRP A 178 5.10 -13.62 -10.27
CA TRP A 178 5.95 -12.58 -10.85
C TRP A 178 7.23 -13.16 -11.44
N LEU A 179 7.95 -14.01 -10.71
CA LEU A 179 9.17 -14.68 -11.20
C LEU A 179 8.91 -15.49 -12.48
N ASN A 180 7.79 -16.18 -12.57
CA ASN A 180 7.44 -16.91 -13.80
C ASN A 180 7.30 -15.95 -14.98
N LYS A 181 6.73 -14.75 -14.78
CA LYS A 181 6.64 -13.74 -15.84
C LYS A 181 8.00 -13.15 -16.20
N GLN A 182 8.88 -12.94 -15.23
CA GLN A 182 10.25 -12.50 -15.51
C GLN A 182 11.05 -13.58 -16.25
N LYS A 183 10.88 -14.86 -15.91
CA LYS A 183 11.52 -15.99 -16.64
C LYS A 183 11.08 -16.04 -18.09
N GLU A 184 9.79 -15.83 -18.39
CA GLU A 184 9.29 -15.70 -19.76
C GLU A 184 9.99 -14.57 -20.53
N ARG A 185 10.20 -13.40 -19.89
CA ARG A 185 10.90 -12.24 -20.49
C ARG A 185 12.40 -12.52 -20.70
N LEU A 186 13.07 -13.09 -19.71
CA LEU A 186 14.50 -13.42 -19.78
C LEU A 186 14.79 -14.44 -20.92
N ASN A 187 13.92 -15.40 -21.14
CA ASN A 187 14.05 -16.36 -22.23
C ASN A 187 13.97 -15.73 -23.63
N THR A 188 13.47 -14.51 -23.75
CA THR A 188 13.45 -13.74 -25.02
C THR A 188 14.62 -12.77 -25.16
N SER A 189 15.52 -12.71 -24.18
CA SER A 189 16.71 -11.83 -24.20
C SER A 189 17.88 -12.49 -24.94
N ASP A 190 18.77 -11.68 -25.51
CA ASP A 190 19.97 -12.12 -26.25
C ASP A 190 21.16 -12.46 -25.33
N LEU A 191 20.94 -12.76 -24.04
CA LEU A 191 21.98 -13.10 -23.08
C LEU A 191 22.46 -14.54 -23.26
N SER A 192 23.70 -14.80 -22.87
CA SER A 192 24.22 -16.17 -22.85
C SER A 192 23.55 -17.02 -21.75
N GLU A 193 23.48 -18.33 -21.94
CA GLU A 193 22.82 -19.27 -20.98
C GLU A 193 23.44 -19.17 -19.57
N SER A 194 24.76 -18.95 -19.46
CA SER A 194 25.44 -18.81 -18.18
C SER A 194 25.09 -17.49 -17.47
N GLU A 195 24.97 -16.39 -18.21
CA GLU A 195 24.56 -15.09 -17.69
C GLU A 195 23.10 -15.08 -17.26
N LEU A 196 22.23 -15.70 -18.08
CA LEU A 196 20.81 -15.89 -17.74
C LEU A 196 20.64 -16.65 -16.42
N LYS A 197 21.38 -17.74 -16.24
CA LYS A 197 21.33 -18.54 -15.01
C LYS A 197 21.82 -17.73 -13.81
N ALA A 198 22.95 -17.07 -13.90
CA ALA A 198 23.50 -16.26 -12.81
C ALA A 198 22.54 -15.11 -12.44
N HIS A 199 21.95 -14.44 -13.44
CA HIS A 199 20.96 -13.39 -13.18
C HIS A 199 19.69 -13.95 -12.51
N TRP A 200 19.19 -15.10 -12.99
CA TRP A 200 18.03 -15.79 -12.42
C TRP A 200 18.27 -16.17 -10.95
N ASP A 201 19.40 -16.81 -10.65
CA ASP A 201 19.76 -17.21 -9.29
C ASP A 201 19.85 -16.01 -8.34
N SER A 202 20.46 -14.91 -8.81
CA SER A 202 20.54 -13.66 -8.06
C SER A 202 19.14 -13.04 -7.84
N LEU A 203 18.30 -12.99 -8.86
CA LEU A 203 16.95 -12.42 -8.77
C LEU A 203 16.08 -13.18 -7.77
N VAL A 204 16.07 -14.52 -7.85
CA VAL A 204 15.32 -15.38 -6.93
C VAL A 204 15.74 -15.18 -5.50
N THR A 205 17.04 -15.21 -5.21
CA THR A 205 17.56 -15.05 -3.83
C THR A 205 17.29 -13.65 -3.29
N THR A 206 17.45 -12.62 -4.11
CA THR A 206 17.20 -11.22 -3.72
C THR A 206 15.72 -11.02 -3.35
N VAL A 207 14.79 -11.43 -4.20
CA VAL A 207 13.37 -11.21 -3.97
C VAL A 207 12.85 -12.02 -2.78
N PHE A 208 13.23 -13.31 -2.67
CA PHE A 208 12.81 -14.14 -1.54
C PHE A 208 13.49 -13.78 -0.22
N SER A 209 14.58 -13.00 -0.23
CA SER A 209 15.17 -12.48 1.02
C SER A 209 14.21 -11.54 1.75
N HIS A 210 13.22 -10.95 1.07
CA HIS A 210 12.20 -10.07 1.65
C HIS A 210 10.90 -10.79 2.03
N VAL A 211 10.73 -12.08 1.69
CA VAL A 211 9.61 -12.89 2.15
C VAL A 211 9.89 -13.35 3.59
N ARG A 212 8.94 -13.14 4.48
CA ARG A 212 9.08 -13.35 5.93
C ARG A 212 8.71 -14.79 6.32
N PHE A 213 9.54 -15.76 5.95
CA PHE A 213 9.31 -17.18 6.24
C PHE A 213 8.97 -17.47 7.71
N PRO A 214 9.58 -16.78 8.73
CA PRO A 214 9.20 -16.95 10.12
C PRO A 214 7.72 -16.65 10.43
N MET A 215 7.05 -15.89 9.58
CA MET A 215 5.61 -15.56 9.73
C MET A 215 4.69 -16.64 9.13
N MET A 216 5.24 -17.68 8.51
CA MET A 216 4.47 -18.80 7.96
C MET A 216 4.29 -19.90 9.01
N CYS A 217 3.10 -20.48 9.08
CA CYS A 217 2.88 -21.62 9.96
C CYS A 217 3.63 -22.89 9.48
N PRO A 218 3.92 -23.86 10.36
CA PRO A 218 4.65 -25.09 10.01
C PRO A 218 4.07 -25.85 8.81
N ASN A 219 2.75 -25.89 8.69
CA ASN A 219 2.08 -26.53 7.55
C ASN A 219 2.34 -25.82 6.21
N GLN A 220 2.48 -24.50 6.23
CA GLN A 220 2.82 -23.72 5.04
C GLN A 220 4.27 -23.97 4.65
N LEU A 221 5.20 -23.93 5.61
CA LEU A 221 6.60 -24.26 5.39
C LEU A 221 6.81 -25.67 4.83
N ALA A 222 6.08 -26.66 5.34
CA ALA A 222 6.14 -28.04 4.84
C ALA A 222 5.73 -28.14 3.36
N LYS A 223 4.73 -27.38 2.92
CA LYS A 223 4.32 -27.34 1.52
C LYS A 223 5.40 -26.79 0.60
N LEU A 224 6.20 -25.83 1.08
CA LEU A 224 7.27 -25.22 0.29
C LEU A 224 8.41 -26.22 -0.01
N LEU A 225 8.66 -27.19 0.84
CA LEU A 225 9.71 -28.20 0.63
C LEU A 225 9.54 -28.99 -0.66
N LEU A 226 8.30 -29.14 -1.14
CA LEU A 226 7.98 -29.88 -2.36
C LEU A 226 7.90 -29.00 -3.61
N CYS A 227 8.07 -27.69 -3.47
CA CYS A 227 8.02 -26.78 -4.61
C CYS A 227 9.25 -26.92 -5.52
N PRO A 228 9.09 -26.92 -6.85
CA PRO A 228 10.21 -27.04 -7.79
C PRO A 228 11.27 -25.95 -7.58
N LEU A 229 10.85 -24.73 -7.34
CA LEU A 229 11.74 -23.59 -7.10
C LEU A 229 12.62 -23.80 -5.85
N THR A 230 12.04 -24.38 -4.79
CA THR A 230 12.79 -24.74 -3.57
C THR A 230 13.85 -25.83 -3.85
N GLN A 231 13.56 -26.75 -4.74
CA GLN A 231 14.53 -27.79 -5.13
C GLN A 231 15.65 -27.23 -6.01
N GLU A 232 15.34 -26.24 -6.88
CA GLU A 232 16.31 -25.56 -7.74
C GLU A 232 17.30 -24.71 -6.89
N HIS A 233 16.81 -23.99 -5.86
CA HIS A 233 17.59 -23.12 -4.99
C HIS A 233 17.69 -23.66 -3.55
N LYS A 234 17.98 -24.95 -3.42
CA LYS A 234 17.85 -25.70 -2.17
C LYS A 234 18.60 -25.09 -0.98
N GLU A 235 19.83 -24.67 -1.16
CA GLU A 235 20.65 -24.11 -0.06
C GLU A 235 20.01 -22.88 0.57
N PHE A 236 19.60 -21.92 -0.25
CA PHE A 236 18.92 -20.70 0.18
C PHE A 236 17.60 -20.99 0.93
N PHE A 237 16.73 -21.80 0.35
CA PHE A 237 15.42 -22.07 0.97
C PHE A 237 15.54 -22.90 2.25
N MET A 238 16.49 -23.86 2.32
CA MET A 238 16.71 -24.66 3.53
C MET A 238 17.21 -23.79 4.70
N GLU A 239 18.09 -22.82 4.44
CA GLU A 239 18.51 -21.85 5.44
C GLU A 239 17.32 -21.01 5.96
N ARG A 240 16.52 -20.42 5.06
CA ARG A 240 15.34 -19.63 5.41
C ARG A 240 14.30 -20.44 6.20
N MET A 241 14.07 -21.68 5.81
CA MET A 241 13.16 -22.57 6.52
C MET A 241 13.69 -22.99 7.89
N ALA A 242 15.01 -23.21 8.04
CA ALA A 242 15.63 -23.52 9.34
C ALA A 242 15.46 -22.35 10.32
N ILE A 243 15.67 -21.10 9.84
CA ILE A 243 15.42 -19.89 10.63
C ILE A 243 13.93 -19.81 11.03
N ALA A 244 13.01 -20.04 10.09
CA ALA A 244 11.59 -20.01 10.34
C ALA A 244 11.14 -21.07 11.35
N MET A 245 11.61 -22.31 11.21
CA MET A 245 11.30 -23.40 12.14
C MET A 245 11.87 -23.15 13.53
N SER A 246 13.08 -22.59 13.63
CA SER A 246 13.68 -22.21 14.92
C SER A 246 12.85 -21.12 15.62
N TYR A 247 12.36 -20.13 14.87
CA TYR A 247 11.45 -19.10 15.38
C TYR A 247 10.13 -19.71 15.87
N GLN A 248 9.46 -20.52 15.03
CA GLN A 248 8.17 -21.15 15.34
C GLN A 248 8.25 -22.09 16.56
N SER A 249 9.42 -22.70 16.82
CA SER A 249 9.63 -23.57 17.98
C SER A 249 10.18 -22.82 19.22
N GLY A 250 10.28 -21.48 19.19
CA GLY A 250 10.77 -20.67 20.29
C GLY A 250 12.27 -20.79 20.57
N GLN A 251 13.06 -21.33 19.63
CA GLN A 251 14.51 -21.47 19.77
C GLN A 251 15.24 -20.18 19.35
N TYR A 252 14.98 -19.08 20.04
CA TYR A 252 15.47 -17.75 19.67
C TYR A 252 16.99 -17.61 19.73
N GLU A 253 17.67 -18.39 20.56
CA GLU A 253 19.16 -18.40 20.65
C GLU A 253 19.81 -18.77 19.31
N ARG A 254 19.15 -19.64 18.51
CA ARG A 254 19.66 -20.08 17.20
C ARG A 254 19.54 -19.04 16.10
N ILE A 255 18.71 -18.04 16.31
CA ILE A 255 18.46 -16.98 15.33
C ILE A 255 18.98 -15.61 15.80
N ALA A 256 19.69 -15.58 16.95
CA ALA A 256 20.20 -14.34 17.55
C ALA A 256 21.09 -13.55 16.59
N GLU A 257 22.01 -14.21 15.89
CA GLU A 257 22.89 -13.58 14.90
C GLU A 257 22.10 -12.93 13.75
N VAL A 258 21.00 -13.57 13.30
CA VAL A 258 20.14 -13.01 12.25
C VAL A 258 19.42 -11.75 12.74
N GLN A 259 19.06 -11.70 14.03
CA GLN A 259 18.37 -10.57 14.65
C GLN A 259 19.27 -9.35 14.88
N GLU A 260 20.59 -9.49 14.82
CA GLU A 260 21.51 -8.36 14.98
C GLU A 260 21.43 -7.36 13.83
N THR A 261 21.11 -7.83 12.62
CA THR A 261 21.00 -6.98 11.45
C THR A 261 19.60 -6.38 11.31
N GLU A 262 19.48 -5.17 10.73
CA GLU A 262 18.19 -4.54 10.48
C GLU A 262 17.33 -5.37 9.51
N SER A 263 17.92 -5.85 8.42
CA SER A 263 17.25 -6.72 7.45
C SER A 263 16.80 -8.04 8.08
N GLY A 264 17.59 -8.61 8.98
CA GLY A 264 17.22 -9.82 9.73
C GLY A 264 16.04 -9.58 10.65
N ARG A 265 16.02 -8.48 11.41
CA ARG A 265 14.88 -8.11 12.28
C ARG A 265 13.59 -7.93 11.50
N MET A 266 13.66 -7.42 10.26
CA MET A 266 12.49 -7.29 9.39
C MET A 266 11.84 -8.62 9.05
N LEU A 267 12.58 -9.74 9.01
CA LEU A 267 12.02 -11.08 8.79
C LEU A 267 11.06 -11.53 9.89
N PHE A 268 11.30 -11.06 11.12
CA PHE A 268 10.49 -11.39 12.30
C PHE A 268 9.41 -10.34 12.59
N THR A 269 9.33 -9.26 11.81
CA THR A 269 8.32 -8.23 11.98
C THR A 269 7.08 -8.58 11.16
N PRO A 270 5.90 -8.80 11.76
CA PRO A 270 4.71 -9.16 11.01
C PRO A 270 4.21 -8.02 10.11
N ARG A 271 3.57 -8.38 9.01
CA ARG A 271 2.79 -7.46 8.17
C ARG A 271 1.35 -7.37 8.70
N LEU A 272 0.45 -6.80 7.94
CA LEU A 272 -0.98 -6.75 8.29
C LEU A 272 -1.68 -7.98 7.69
N TYR A 273 -1.78 -9.04 8.49
CA TYR A 273 -2.41 -10.29 8.07
C TYR A 273 -3.90 -10.27 8.35
N THR A 274 -4.71 -10.44 7.30
CA THR A 274 -6.19 -10.37 7.36
C THR A 274 -6.85 -11.71 7.63
N GLU A 275 -6.08 -12.76 7.89
CA GLU A 275 -6.57 -14.08 8.30
C GLU A 275 -7.37 -13.96 9.62
N ASP A 276 -8.44 -14.77 9.77
CA ASP A 276 -9.35 -14.73 10.93
C ASP A 276 -8.64 -14.92 12.28
N THR A 277 -7.45 -15.54 12.25
CA THR A 277 -6.59 -15.72 13.44
C THR A 277 -6.14 -14.40 14.06
N TRP A 278 -6.04 -13.33 13.26
CA TRP A 278 -5.42 -12.08 13.68
C TRP A 278 -6.39 -10.89 13.69
N GLY A 279 -7.62 -11.05 13.28
CA GLY A 279 -8.50 -9.90 13.20
C GLY A 279 -9.96 -10.20 13.00
N LEU A 280 -10.74 -9.13 12.98
CA LEU A 280 -12.19 -9.18 12.81
C LEU A 280 -12.66 -8.08 11.86
N VAL A 281 -13.65 -8.43 11.03
CA VAL A 281 -14.36 -7.46 10.19
C VAL A 281 -15.54 -6.87 10.97
N LEU A 282 -15.54 -5.54 11.12
CA LEU A 282 -16.59 -4.77 11.77
C LEU A 282 -17.48 -4.16 10.68
N ALA A 283 -18.71 -4.62 10.57
CA ALA A 283 -19.68 -4.09 9.62
C ALA A 283 -20.81 -3.35 10.35
N VAL A 284 -21.09 -2.14 9.88
CA VAL A 284 -22.15 -1.28 10.42
C VAL A 284 -23.07 -0.88 9.27
N ASP A 285 -24.27 -1.47 9.26
CA ASP A 285 -25.31 -1.17 8.27
C ASP A 285 -26.15 0.04 8.69
N ASN A 286 -26.86 0.61 7.73
CA ASN A 286 -27.76 1.77 7.93
C ASN A 286 -27.04 2.96 8.58
N PHE A 287 -25.81 3.21 8.12
CA PHE A 287 -24.93 4.24 8.68
C PHE A 287 -25.62 5.61 8.77
N HIS A 288 -26.37 6.02 7.75
CA HIS A 288 -27.02 7.35 7.71
C HIS A 288 -28.08 7.50 8.81
N SER A 289 -28.77 6.44 9.18
CA SER A 289 -29.85 6.45 10.20
C SER A 289 -29.34 6.33 11.64
N LEU A 290 -28.04 6.02 11.84
CA LEU A 290 -27.48 5.87 13.18
C LEU A 290 -27.43 7.20 13.94
N PRO A 291 -27.69 7.20 15.24
CA PRO A 291 -27.48 8.37 16.10
C PRO A 291 -25.98 8.69 16.26
N CYS A 292 -25.64 9.93 16.54
CA CYS A 292 -24.25 10.39 16.66
C CYS A 292 -23.46 9.77 17.84
N TYR A 293 -24.14 9.17 18.80
CA TYR A 293 -23.53 8.48 19.95
C TYR A 293 -23.61 6.96 19.87
N HIS A 294 -23.94 6.43 18.68
CA HIS A 294 -24.04 4.99 18.48
C HIS A 294 -22.70 4.31 18.69
N THR A 295 -22.70 3.26 19.49
CA THR A 295 -21.51 2.44 19.76
C THR A 295 -21.84 0.99 19.46
N ARG A 296 -20.91 0.29 18.82
CA ARG A 296 -20.95 -1.17 18.68
C ARG A 296 -19.72 -1.78 19.32
N THR A 297 -19.93 -2.77 20.15
CA THR A 297 -18.87 -3.54 20.82
C THR A 297 -18.74 -4.89 20.14
N PHE A 298 -17.51 -5.27 19.83
CA PHE A 298 -17.13 -6.55 19.23
C PHE A 298 -16.12 -7.23 20.14
N ILE A 299 -16.19 -8.54 20.24
CA ILE A 299 -15.26 -9.34 21.04
C ILE A 299 -14.68 -10.41 20.11
N PHE A 300 -13.36 -10.56 20.14
CA PHE A 300 -12.66 -11.61 19.42
C PHE A 300 -11.35 -11.98 20.14
N SER A 301 -10.73 -13.06 19.71
CA SER A 301 -9.50 -13.54 20.32
C SER A 301 -8.42 -13.73 19.25
N THR A 302 -7.18 -13.44 19.60
CA THR A 302 -6.02 -13.74 18.77
C THR A 302 -5.04 -14.66 19.50
N ARG A 303 -4.13 -15.30 18.79
CA ARG A 303 -3.00 -15.98 19.42
C ARG A 303 -2.11 -14.96 20.14
N PRO A 304 -1.48 -15.32 21.26
CA PRO A 304 -0.61 -14.42 22.01
C PRO A 304 0.75 -14.19 21.32
N SER A 305 1.13 -15.08 20.41
CA SER A 305 2.38 -15.08 19.69
C SER A 305 2.18 -15.66 18.28
N ILE A 306 3.07 -15.34 17.36
CA ILE A 306 3.09 -15.92 16.01
C ILE A 306 3.69 -17.32 16.03
N ASP A 307 4.61 -17.59 16.98
CA ASP A 307 5.16 -18.90 17.20
C ASP A 307 4.13 -19.90 17.79
N ASP A 308 4.42 -21.18 17.69
CA ASP A 308 3.53 -22.24 18.18
C ASP A 308 3.69 -22.56 19.68
N VAL A 309 4.60 -21.84 20.38
CA VAL A 309 4.96 -22.17 21.79
C VAL A 309 3.77 -21.99 22.75
N ALA A 310 2.87 -21.09 22.47
CA ALA A 310 1.70 -20.79 23.29
C ALA A 310 0.38 -20.88 22.53
N ALA A 311 0.29 -21.80 21.57
CA ALA A 311 -0.85 -21.92 20.65
C ALA A 311 -2.21 -22.13 21.33
N ASP A 312 -2.22 -22.72 22.53
CA ASP A 312 -3.44 -23.01 23.31
C ASP A 312 -3.95 -21.82 24.14
N LYS A 313 -3.18 -20.75 24.24
CA LYS A 313 -3.57 -19.54 24.95
C LYS A 313 -4.11 -18.53 23.97
N LEU A 314 -5.23 -17.91 24.27
CA LEU A 314 -5.81 -16.85 23.45
C LEU A 314 -5.80 -15.53 24.22
N THR A 315 -5.49 -14.44 23.52
CA THR A 315 -5.65 -13.09 24.05
C THR A 315 -6.99 -12.56 23.60
N GLU A 316 -7.83 -12.15 24.55
CA GLU A 316 -9.18 -11.63 24.28
C GLU A 316 -9.18 -10.12 24.14
N TRP A 317 -9.84 -9.66 23.09
CA TRP A 317 -9.94 -8.25 22.72
C TRP A 317 -11.38 -7.79 22.70
N THR A 318 -11.64 -6.62 23.30
CA THR A 318 -12.89 -5.89 23.13
C THR A 318 -12.62 -4.66 22.27
N VAL A 319 -13.40 -4.52 21.21
CA VAL A 319 -13.31 -3.40 20.26
C VAL A 319 -14.62 -2.62 20.29
N ASP A 320 -14.55 -1.38 20.75
CA ASP A 320 -15.68 -0.45 20.71
C ASP A 320 -15.53 0.45 19.49
N LEU A 321 -16.47 0.35 18.57
CA LEU A 321 -16.54 1.17 17.35
C LEU A 321 -17.58 2.28 17.53
N TYR A 322 -17.16 3.52 17.30
CA TYR A 322 -17.97 4.73 17.28
C TYR A 322 -18.07 5.25 15.83
N PRO A 323 -19.05 4.80 15.03
CA PRO A 323 -19.09 5.08 13.59
C PRO A 323 -19.26 6.55 13.23
N LYS A 324 -19.94 7.31 14.09
CA LYS A 324 -20.18 8.76 13.94
C LYS A 324 -19.47 9.60 14.98
N GLY A 325 -18.37 9.05 15.55
CA GLY A 325 -17.60 9.71 16.59
C GLY A 325 -18.28 9.73 17.96
N VAL A 326 -17.65 10.42 18.89
CA VAL A 326 -18.16 10.60 20.27
C VAL A 326 -18.62 12.03 20.40
N TRP A 327 -19.93 12.23 20.35
CA TRP A 327 -20.52 13.55 20.52
C TRP A 327 -20.90 13.77 21.99
N PHE A 328 -20.09 14.54 22.71
CA PHE A 328 -20.47 15.01 24.02
C PHE A 328 -21.28 16.30 23.86
N ARG A 329 -22.40 16.42 24.58
CA ARG A 329 -23.10 17.73 24.67
C ARG A 329 -22.10 18.76 25.21
N LYS A 330 -22.04 19.96 24.60
CA LYS A 330 -21.17 21.07 25.05
C LYS A 330 -21.22 21.29 26.57
N SER A 331 -22.38 21.08 27.21
CA SER A 331 -22.56 21.19 28.64
C SER A 331 -21.76 20.17 29.49
N MET A 332 -21.38 19.02 28.94
CA MET A 332 -20.53 18.04 29.64
C MET A 332 -19.03 18.30 29.48
N LEU A 333 -18.61 18.89 28.37
CA LEU A 333 -17.22 19.30 28.15
C LEU A 333 -16.79 20.45 29.07
N ILE A 334 -17.72 21.30 29.47
CA ILE A 334 -17.46 22.46 30.36
C ILE A 334 -17.13 22.03 31.80
N VAL A 335 -17.54 20.81 32.21
CA VAL A 335 -17.34 20.33 33.60
C VAL A 335 -15.96 19.67 33.81
N TRP A 336 -15.30 19.14 32.76
CA TRP A 336 -14.10 18.32 32.90
C TRP A 336 -12.82 18.88 32.27
N ALA A 337 -12.92 19.83 31.35
CA ALA A 337 -11.76 20.46 30.73
C ALA A 337 -11.96 21.97 30.66
N ALA A 338 -11.10 22.71 31.30
CA ALA A 338 -11.00 24.16 31.09
C ALA A 338 -10.94 24.43 29.58
N THR A 339 -12.04 24.96 29.02
CA THR A 339 -12.13 25.72 27.75
C THR A 339 -11.29 25.24 26.54
N TYR A 340 -11.27 23.97 26.20
CA TYR A 340 -10.82 23.54 24.88
C TYR A 340 -12.04 23.37 23.98
N ASP A 341 -12.19 24.28 23.03
CA ASP A 341 -13.21 24.18 21.98
C ASP A 341 -12.72 23.14 20.94
N VAL A 342 -13.12 21.88 21.11
CA VAL A 342 -12.74 20.81 20.16
C VAL A 342 -13.55 21.03 18.89
N PRO A 343 -12.90 21.16 17.71
CA PRO A 343 -13.60 21.34 16.45
C PRO A 343 -14.61 20.22 16.20
N GLU A 344 -15.78 20.56 15.67
CA GLU A 344 -16.87 19.59 15.41
C GLU A 344 -16.42 18.46 14.47
N VAL A 345 -15.51 18.73 13.54
CA VAL A 345 -14.91 17.74 12.64
C VAL A 345 -14.21 16.65 13.44
N VAL A 346 -13.43 17.01 14.48
CA VAL A 346 -12.74 16.04 15.34
C VAL A 346 -13.72 15.18 16.13
N LEU A 347 -14.85 15.76 16.56
CA LEU A 347 -15.89 15.02 17.32
C LEU A 347 -16.63 14.01 16.45
N ARG A 348 -16.67 14.21 15.13
CA ARG A 348 -17.38 13.34 14.17
C ARG A 348 -16.50 12.29 13.51
N THR A 349 -15.20 12.24 13.80
CA THR A 349 -14.31 11.21 13.26
C THR A 349 -14.71 9.82 13.74
N VAL A 350 -14.58 8.84 12.86
CA VAL A 350 -14.75 7.42 13.24
C VAL A 350 -13.70 7.06 14.27
N ARG A 351 -14.12 6.48 15.39
CA ARG A 351 -13.21 6.11 16.47
C ARG A 351 -13.33 4.63 16.80
N ILE A 352 -12.21 4.05 17.16
CA ILE A 352 -12.11 2.70 17.69
C ILE A 352 -11.36 2.75 19.03
N SER A 353 -11.87 2.03 20.01
CA SER A 353 -11.17 1.77 21.25
C SER A 353 -10.92 0.27 21.35
N ILE A 354 -9.69 -0.12 21.62
CA ILE A 354 -9.27 -1.52 21.75
C ILE A 354 -8.85 -1.75 23.20
N THR A 355 -9.41 -2.79 23.82
CA THR A 355 -9.13 -3.17 25.20
C THR A 355 -8.69 -4.64 25.24
N CYS A 356 -7.57 -4.92 25.90
CA CYS A 356 -7.15 -6.28 26.20
C CYS A 356 -7.85 -6.75 27.47
N GLN A 357 -8.59 -7.86 27.40
CA GLN A 357 -9.39 -8.36 28.54
C GLN A 357 -8.55 -9.18 29.52
N ASN A 358 -7.70 -10.05 29.01
CA ASN A 358 -6.90 -10.99 29.79
C ASN A 358 -5.40 -10.63 29.75
N CYS A 359 -5.07 -9.35 29.99
CA CYS A 359 -3.67 -8.98 30.22
C CYS A 359 -3.10 -9.85 31.35
N PRO A 360 -1.88 -10.36 31.21
CA PRO A 360 -1.23 -11.11 32.27
C PRO A 360 -1.22 -10.30 33.57
N GLU A 361 -1.79 -10.86 34.65
CA GLU A 361 -1.71 -10.28 35.97
C GLU A 361 -0.41 -10.78 36.61
N GLN A 362 0.27 -9.91 37.38
CA GLN A 362 1.34 -10.39 38.26
C GLN A 362 0.77 -11.47 39.17
N GLN A 363 1.24 -12.69 39.03
CA GLN A 363 1.05 -13.65 40.11
C GLN A 363 1.81 -13.11 41.33
N ASP A 364 1.07 -12.80 42.39
CA ASP A 364 1.61 -12.50 43.72
C ASP A 364 2.43 -13.69 44.23
N ASN A 365 3.59 -13.90 43.69
CA ASN A 365 4.60 -14.75 44.30
C ASN A 365 5.48 -13.85 45.15
N ASN A 366 5.21 -13.90 46.45
CA ASN A 366 6.06 -13.38 47.50
C ASN A 366 7.52 -13.78 47.32
N TYR A 367 8.28 -13.04 46.52
CA TYR A 367 9.76 -12.99 46.64
C TYR A 367 10.28 -11.67 46.07
N GLU A 368 11.01 -11.03 46.91
CA GLU A 368 11.80 -9.81 46.87
C GLU A 368 12.40 -9.43 45.52
N TYR A 369 12.28 -8.13 45.22
CA TYR A 369 13.17 -7.32 44.39
C TYR A 369 13.59 -7.88 43.02
N CYS A 370 12.66 -7.81 42.06
CA CYS A 370 13.05 -7.61 40.66
C CYS A 370 12.22 -6.45 40.10
N GLU A 371 12.82 -5.31 39.98
CA GLU A 371 12.25 -4.03 39.64
C GLU A 371 11.93 -3.89 38.11
N TYR A 372 12.02 -4.94 37.31
CA TYR A 372 11.85 -4.90 35.88
C TYR A 372 11.17 -6.16 35.37
N ASN A 373 9.90 -6.06 35.00
CA ASN A 373 9.15 -6.70 33.93
C ASN A 373 7.73 -7.04 34.36
N GLU A 374 6.84 -6.03 34.29
CA GLU A 374 5.41 -6.34 34.18
C GLU A 374 5.23 -7.10 32.86
N PRO A 375 4.55 -8.27 32.86
CA PRO A 375 4.26 -8.96 31.62
C PRO A 375 3.33 -8.09 30.79
N ASP A 376 3.87 -7.49 29.74
CA ASP A 376 3.12 -6.67 28.79
C ASP A 376 2.89 -7.43 27.49
N VAL A 377 1.82 -7.07 26.79
CA VAL A 377 1.47 -7.60 25.48
C VAL A 377 1.73 -6.49 24.47
N ARG A 378 2.84 -6.60 23.75
CA ARG A 378 3.19 -5.67 22.67
C ARG A 378 2.56 -6.14 21.37
N VAL A 379 1.77 -5.29 20.72
CA VAL A 379 1.05 -5.65 19.49
C VAL A 379 1.16 -4.56 18.43
N LYS A 380 1.10 -5.00 17.20
CA LYS A 380 0.83 -4.18 16.04
C LYS A 380 -0.67 -4.21 15.74
N ILE A 381 -1.28 -3.04 15.69
CA ILE A 381 -2.70 -2.85 15.40
C ILE A 381 -2.80 -2.24 14.00
N GLY A 382 -3.49 -2.92 13.10
CA GLY A 382 -3.88 -2.43 11.80
C GLY A 382 -5.38 -2.18 11.75
N ILE A 383 -5.77 -1.00 11.27
CA ILE A 383 -7.17 -0.65 11.05
C ILE A 383 -7.36 -0.36 9.58
N LEU A 384 -8.06 -1.25 8.90
CA LEU A 384 -8.30 -1.23 7.46
C LEU A 384 -9.71 -0.67 7.22
N VAL A 385 -9.81 0.46 6.53
CA VAL A 385 -11.09 1.06 6.16
C VAL A 385 -11.38 0.72 4.71
N TRP A 386 -12.48 0.05 4.48
CA TRP A 386 -12.94 -0.27 3.14
C TRP A 386 -13.64 0.92 2.51
N GLY A 387 -13.52 1.01 1.18
CA GLY A 387 -14.16 2.05 0.39
C GLY A 387 -14.52 1.57 -1.00
N VAL A 388 -15.23 2.42 -1.74
CA VAL A 388 -15.62 2.14 -3.11
C VAL A 388 -15.19 3.29 -4.02
N GLN A 389 -14.48 2.96 -5.10
CA GLN A 389 -14.13 3.91 -6.16
C GLN A 389 -14.62 3.37 -7.50
N ASN A 390 -15.54 4.10 -8.13
CA ASN A 390 -16.12 3.72 -9.43
C ASN A 390 -16.69 2.28 -9.46
N GLY A 391 -17.35 1.85 -8.38
CA GLY A 391 -17.97 0.53 -8.25
C GLY A 391 -16.98 -0.61 -7.90
N VAL A 392 -15.74 -0.28 -7.55
CA VAL A 392 -14.73 -1.24 -7.08
C VAL A 392 -14.55 -1.08 -5.58
N GLU A 393 -14.93 -2.09 -4.80
CA GLU A 393 -14.67 -2.14 -3.36
C GLU A 393 -13.20 -2.51 -3.13
N HIS A 394 -12.52 -1.79 -2.24
CA HIS A 394 -11.11 -2.00 -1.92
C HIS A 394 -10.76 -1.46 -0.54
N VAL A 395 -9.62 -1.81 0.00
CA VAL A 395 -9.08 -1.17 1.20
C VAL A 395 -8.61 0.24 0.82
N ALA A 396 -9.35 1.25 1.26
CA ALA A 396 -9.13 2.65 0.88
C ALA A 396 -8.16 3.38 1.80
N SER A 397 -8.06 2.96 3.07
CA SER A 397 -7.17 3.56 4.06
C SER A 397 -6.71 2.53 5.07
N VAL A 398 -5.48 2.67 5.52
CA VAL A 398 -4.87 1.84 6.56
C VAL A 398 -4.25 2.75 7.61
N VAL A 399 -4.61 2.49 8.86
CA VAL A 399 -3.99 3.14 10.03
C VAL A 399 -3.26 2.05 10.82
N GLU A 400 -1.96 2.25 11.01
CA GLU A 400 -1.11 1.34 11.77
C GLU A 400 -0.68 1.98 13.09
N ARG A 401 -0.72 1.20 14.18
CA ARG A 401 -0.26 1.60 15.52
C ARG A 401 0.45 0.43 16.19
N VAL A 402 1.42 0.74 17.00
CA VAL A 402 2.01 -0.20 17.95
C VAL A 402 1.62 0.23 19.35
N HIS A 403 1.19 -0.73 20.16
CA HIS A 403 0.78 -0.47 21.53
C HIS A 403 1.23 -1.59 22.46
N ARG A 404 1.54 -1.22 23.69
CA ARG A 404 1.84 -2.15 24.79
C ARG A 404 0.69 -2.15 25.76
N PHE A 405 0.07 -3.31 25.94
CA PHE A 405 -1.00 -3.51 26.93
C PHE A 405 -0.39 -4.13 28.18
N SER A 406 -0.73 -3.56 29.33
CA SER A 406 -0.34 -4.09 30.66
C SER A 406 -1.57 -4.14 31.57
N ALA A 407 -1.44 -4.75 32.76
CA ALA A 407 -2.50 -4.77 33.75
C ALA A 407 -3.01 -3.36 34.12
N GLN A 408 -2.11 -2.36 34.09
CA GLN A 408 -2.44 -0.96 34.38
C GLN A 408 -2.92 -0.21 33.14
N ASN A 409 -2.49 -0.60 31.94
CA ASN A 409 -2.84 0.04 30.66
C ASN A 409 -3.51 -0.96 29.71
N ARG A 410 -4.74 -1.35 30.05
CA ARG A 410 -5.52 -2.33 29.28
C ARG A 410 -6.18 -1.77 28.02
N ARG A 411 -6.17 -0.45 27.82
CA ARG A 411 -6.89 0.24 26.75
C ARG A 411 -5.93 1.01 25.85
N CYS A 412 -6.08 0.85 24.53
CA CYS A 412 -5.40 1.71 23.58
C CYS A 412 -6.23 2.98 23.30
N PRO A 413 -5.88 4.14 23.87
CA PRO A 413 -6.66 5.36 23.72
C PRO A 413 -6.45 6.06 22.38
N LYS A 414 -5.40 5.69 21.62
CA LYS A 414 -4.94 6.42 20.43
C LYS A 414 -5.47 5.88 19.09
N CYS A 415 -6.44 4.94 19.11
CA CYS A 415 -7.14 4.52 17.89
C CYS A 415 -8.31 5.46 17.54
N SER A 416 -8.24 6.72 17.99
CA SER A 416 -9.10 7.80 17.54
C SER A 416 -8.55 8.39 16.25
N ASP A 417 -9.41 8.98 15.42
CA ASP A 417 -9.06 9.63 14.14
C ASP A 417 -8.75 8.65 13.00
N ILE A 418 -9.57 7.60 12.86
CA ILE A 418 -9.42 6.57 11.82
C ILE A 418 -9.78 7.11 10.45
N CYS A 419 -10.86 7.85 10.36
CA CYS A 419 -11.19 8.68 9.22
C CYS A 419 -12.02 9.87 9.70
N ASP A 420 -11.83 11.01 9.07
CA ASP A 420 -12.76 12.14 9.11
C ASP A 420 -14.18 11.63 8.85
N PRO A 421 -15.24 12.42 9.14
CA PRO A 421 -16.61 11.97 8.89
C PRO A 421 -16.64 11.17 7.60
N PRO A 422 -17.12 9.90 7.62
CA PRO A 422 -16.93 9.02 6.48
C PRO A 422 -17.48 9.68 5.23
N GLU A 423 -16.58 9.97 4.30
CA GLU A 423 -16.97 10.45 2.99
C GLU A 423 -17.75 9.35 2.26
N PRO A 424 -18.60 9.68 1.28
CA PRO A 424 -19.34 8.69 0.50
C PRO A 424 -18.48 7.58 -0.11
N LYS A 425 -17.16 7.84 -0.32
CA LYS A 425 -16.20 6.86 -0.81
C LYS A 425 -15.88 5.74 0.19
N HIS A 426 -16.08 5.96 1.49
CA HIS A 426 -15.84 4.97 2.56
C HIS A 426 -17.09 4.15 2.91
N LEU A 427 -18.22 4.43 2.25
CA LEU A 427 -19.45 3.70 2.48
C LEU A 427 -19.69 2.71 1.35
N LEU A 428 -19.96 1.47 1.72
CA LEU A 428 -20.18 0.34 0.84
C LEU A 428 -21.65 0.05 0.61
N GLY A 429 -21.91 -0.92 -0.26
CA GLY A 429 -23.24 -1.38 -0.58
C GLY A 429 -23.95 -0.51 -1.62
N PRO A 430 -25.09 -0.99 -2.16
CA PRO A 430 -25.82 -0.32 -3.25
C PRO A 430 -26.33 1.06 -2.85
N ASN A 431 -26.68 1.26 -1.58
CA ASN A 431 -27.19 2.53 -1.04
C ASN A 431 -26.07 3.41 -0.45
N ARG A 432 -24.81 2.95 -0.47
CA ARG A 432 -23.67 3.60 0.21
C ARG A 432 -24.00 3.90 1.68
N ASP A 433 -24.46 2.90 2.39
CA ASP A 433 -24.96 3.00 3.77
C ASP A 433 -24.34 1.96 4.71
N GLN A 434 -23.27 1.31 4.28
CA GLN A 434 -22.53 0.34 5.10
C GLN A 434 -21.10 0.83 5.33
N LEU A 435 -20.69 0.99 6.58
CA LEU A 435 -19.30 1.19 6.98
C LEU A 435 -18.68 -0.18 7.31
N ARG A 436 -17.58 -0.53 6.63
CA ARG A 436 -16.82 -1.75 6.88
C ARG A 436 -15.39 -1.40 7.27
N ILE A 437 -14.99 -1.90 8.43
CA ILE A 437 -13.64 -1.73 8.97
C ILE A 437 -13.14 -3.11 9.37
N GLN A 438 -11.89 -3.43 9.11
CA GLN A 438 -11.24 -4.62 9.63
C GLN A 438 -10.17 -4.21 10.63
N VAL A 439 -10.22 -4.77 11.81
CA VAL A 439 -9.19 -4.60 12.83
C VAL A 439 -8.31 -5.84 12.83
N VAL A 440 -7.02 -5.63 12.70
CA VAL A 440 -5.98 -6.67 12.72
C VAL A 440 -5.09 -6.41 13.92
N ILE A 441 -4.89 -7.41 14.78
CA ILE A 441 -4.01 -7.32 15.94
C ILE A 441 -3.01 -8.47 15.87
N VAL A 442 -1.75 -8.13 15.67
CA VAL A 442 -0.66 -9.11 15.55
C VAL A 442 0.34 -8.88 16.68
N PRO A 443 0.70 -9.91 17.46
CA PRO A 443 1.68 -9.77 18.52
C PRO A 443 3.08 -9.47 17.95
N LEU A 444 3.84 -8.67 18.69
CA LEU A 444 5.22 -8.32 18.39
C LEU A 444 6.12 -8.90 19.46
N THR A 445 7.16 -9.57 19.04
CA THR A 445 8.27 -9.95 19.94
C THR A 445 9.17 -8.74 20.19
N ASP A 446 9.91 -8.74 21.30
CA ASP A 446 10.73 -7.58 21.71
C ASP A 446 11.83 -7.21 20.73
N PHE A 447 12.27 -8.14 19.90
CA PHE A 447 13.28 -7.90 18.86
C PHE A 447 12.68 -7.44 17.51
N CYS A 448 11.35 -7.32 17.37
CA CYS A 448 10.77 -6.80 16.15
C CYS A 448 11.15 -5.33 15.93
N HIS A 449 11.63 -5.02 14.73
CA HIS A 449 11.91 -3.64 14.35
C HIS A 449 10.60 -2.91 14.08
N VAL A 450 10.31 -1.90 14.85
CA VAL A 450 9.19 -1.00 14.62
C VAL A 450 9.78 0.35 14.23
N GLY A 451 9.51 0.78 13.01
CA GLY A 451 9.89 2.11 12.55
C GLY A 451 9.32 3.21 13.45
N ALA A 452 9.79 4.44 13.30
CA ALA A 452 9.61 5.60 14.18
C ALA A 452 8.17 6.03 14.61
N SER A 453 7.18 5.14 14.50
CA SER A 453 5.80 5.37 14.95
C SER A 453 5.52 4.92 16.39
N GLU A 454 6.53 4.46 17.15
CA GLU A 454 6.37 4.26 18.59
C GLU A 454 6.13 5.60 19.27
N THR A 455 4.89 5.96 19.44
CA THR A 455 4.55 7.05 20.36
C THR A 455 4.58 6.49 21.77
N ILE A 456 5.73 6.70 22.45
CA ILE A 456 5.81 6.63 23.90
C ILE A 456 4.85 7.71 24.45
N GLY A 457 3.84 7.32 25.17
CA GLY A 457 2.93 8.27 25.73
C GLY A 457 2.24 7.82 26.95
#